data_91021a39a72fc8296183f70fbdb1ae5a
#
_entry.id   91021a39a72fc8296183f70fbdb1ae5a
#
_cell.length_a   1.000
_cell.length_b   1.000
_cell.length_c   1.000
_cell.angle_alpha   90.00
_cell.angle_beta   90.00
_cell.angle_gamma   90.00
#
_symmetry.space_group_name_H-M   'P 1'
#
loop_
_entity.id
_entity.type
_entity.pdbx_description
1 polymer ?
#
loop_
_entity_poly.entity_id
_entity_poly.type
_entity_poly.pdbx_seq_one_letter_code
_entity_poly.pdbx_strand_id
1 'polypeptide(L)'
;MSQDYKATLHLPATEFPMRGDLPKREPGILSRWEDEGLYARLRENAQGRPLFVLHDGPPYANGQIHLGHAVNKILKDIIVKSRYLAGFDAPYVPGWDCHGLPIEIAVEKKWGKVGTKLDAEQFRQKCREFAEEQIDLQRRDFKRLGVIGDWDNPYKTLSFDFEANEIRALSKVFANGHIVRGAKPVHWCFDCGSALAEAEIEYQDKTSPAIDVAYVARDSAQLAARFGATLPADVEVAVPIWTTTPWTLPASLAVSLGADIDYVLAEGPAHNGKRRWLVLAAALAERSLQRYGVDGLVEHGHATGAALENLLLAHPFYPTRDIPLLNGAHVSAEDGTGAVHTAPGHGQEDFVVSQQYGLMEQYNAGQINPVDGRGVYLPSTPPAGDVALAGVHLWKAQPLIVDVLRASGALLAFIEIVHSYPHCWRHKTPVVFRATPQWFISMDKANLRRDAMAAIDNVGWFPSWGKARIGGMVEGRPDWCISRQRTWGVPIAMFTHRETGEPHPRTVELMQQVADRVEQGGIDVWYSLDSAELLGDEAPQYEKVTDILDVWFDSG
;
A
#
# COMPACT_ATOMS: atom_id res chain seq x y z
N MET A 1 44.10 68.10 -4.53
CA MET A 1 44.49 66.82 -3.92
C MET A 1 43.55 66.56 -2.74
N SER A 2 42.69 65.55 -2.82
CA SER A 2 41.82 65.20 -1.68
C SER A 2 42.70 64.52 -0.64
N GLN A 3 42.76 65.11 0.55
CA GLN A 3 43.46 64.56 1.69
C GLN A 3 42.78 63.24 2.09
N ASP A 4 43.51 62.11 2.06
CA ASP A 4 43.02 60.82 2.52
C ASP A 4 43.02 60.78 4.06
N TYR A 5 41.86 60.90 4.67
CA TYR A 5 41.69 60.87 6.13
C TYR A 5 41.60 59.47 6.72
N LYS A 6 41.78 58.39 5.92
CA LYS A 6 41.76 57.01 6.42
C LYS A 6 42.72 56.77 7.58
N ALA A 7 43.91 57.36 7.52
CA ALA A 7 44.93 57.23 8.56
C ALA A 7 44.55 57.89 9.89
N THR A 8 43.54 58.76 9.94
CA THR A 8 43.05 59.43 11.16
C THR A 8 41.92 58.73 11.84
N LEU A 9 41.42 57.60 11.26
CA LEU A 9 40.36 56.82 11.84
C LEU A 9 40.92 55.84 12.87
N HIS A 10 40.53 56.00 14.13
CA HIS A 10 40.84 55.09 15.24
C HIS A 10 39.81 53.97 15.33
N LEU A 11 39.78 53.08 14.32
CA LEU A 11 38.96 51.88 14.34
C LEU A 11 39.64 50.76 15.12
N PRO A 12 38.95 49.99 15.92
CA PRO A 12 39.52 48.85 16.60
C PRO A 12 40.07 47.85 15.55
N ALA A 13 41.34 47.48 15.70
CA ALA A 13 41.93 46.43 14.89
C ALA A 13 41.56 45.06 15.46
N THR A 14 41.10 44.17 14.62
CA THR A 14 40.78 42.80 15.01
C THR A 14 41.18 41.84 13.89
N GLU A 15 41.72 40.68 14.28
CA GLU A 15 41.95 39.57 13.36
C GLU A 15 40.66 38.79 13.05
N PHE A 16 39.57 39.10 13.78
CA PHE A 16 38.26 38.49 13.50
C PHE A 16 37.77 38.91 12.12
N PRO A 17 37.50 37.97 11.24
CA PRO A 17 37.14 38.26 9.85
C PRO A 17 35.77 38.97 9.77
N MET A 18 35.76 40.16 9.15
CA MET A 18 34.54 40.98 8.97
C MET A 18 33.50 40.37 8.04
N ARG A 19 33.90 39.42 7.19
CA ARG A 19 33.03 38.67 6.28
C ARG A 19 33.00 37.19 6.68
N GLY A 20 31.81 36.59 6.70
CA GLY A 20 31.63 35.18 6.99
C GLY A 20 32.39 34.30 5.98
N ASP A 21 32.18 34.53 4.68
CA ASP A 21 32.75 33.78 3.54
C ASP A 21 32.75 32.25 3.80
N LEU A 22 31.62 31.76 4.34
CA LEU A 22 31.47 30.39 4.84
C LEU A 22 31.83 29.33 3.79
N PRO A 23 31.45 29.45 2.50
CA PRO A 23 31.80 28.44 1.51
C PRO A 23 33.30 28.17 1.38
N LYS A 24 34.16 29.18 1.68
CA LYS A 24 35.62 29.04 1.65
C LYS A 24 36.22 28.64 3.00
N ARG A 25 35.57 29.06 4.11
CA ARG A 25 36.13 28.82 5.45
C ARG A 25 35.72 27.47 6.03
N GLU A 26 34.49 27.03 5.80
CA GLU A 26 33.95 25.77 6.34
C GLU A 26 34.82 24.55 5.98
N PRO A 27 35.30 24.36 4.73
CA PRO A 27 36.18 23.23 4.40
C PRO A 27 37.40 23.14 5.29
N GLY A 28 38.04 24.27 5.59
CA GLY A 28 39.19 24.32 6.50
C GLY A 28 38.85 24.01 7.96
N ILE A 29 37.63 24.38 8.40
CA ILE A 29 37.15 24.04 9.74
C ILE A 29 36.90 22.53 9.83
N LEU A 30 36.28 21.94 8.82
CA LEU A 30 36.02 20.50 8.77
C LEU A 30 37.28 19.68 8.76
N SER A 31 38.27 20.06 7.92
CA SER A 31 39.59 19.40 7.90
C SER A 31 40.24 19.41 9.28
N ARG A 32 40.23 20.58 9.96
CA ARG A 32 40.78 20.68 11.33
C ARG A 32 40.04 19.74 12.30
N TRP A 33 38.71 19.63 12.22
CA TRP A 33 37.91 18.73 13.08
C TRP A 33 38.28 17.25 12.86
N GLU A 34 38.55 16.88 11.61
CA GLU A 34 39.01 15.53 11.26
C GLU A 34 40.42 15.27 11.77
N ASP A 35 41.36 16.18 11.50
CA ASP A 35 42.76 16.07 11.92
C ASP A 35 42.91 15.99 13.45
N GLU A 36 42.07 16.70 14.18
CA GLU A 36 42.02 16.70 15.64
C GLU A 36 41.25 15.51 16.23
N GLY A 37 40.59 14.68 15.42
CA GLY A 37 39.74 13.58 15.88
C GLY A 37 38.58 14.06 16.77
N LEU A 38 37.91 15.17 16.40
CA LEU A 38 36.96 15.86 17.26
C LEU A 38 35.87 14.94 17.79
N TYR A 39 35.28 14.07 16.96
CA TYR A 39 34.21 13.17 17.42
C TYR A 39 34.69 12.19 18.50
N ALA A 40 35.84 11.56 18.30
CA ALA A 40 36.45 10.66 19.29
C ALA A 40 36.71 11.36 20.64
N ARG A 41 37.25 12.60 20.61
CA ARG A 41 37.45 13.41 21.81
C ARG A 41 36.14 13.78 22.52
N LEU A 42 35.07 14.05 21.76
CA LEU A 42 33.75 14.30 22.34
C LEU A 42 33.23 13.05 23.04
N ARG A 43 33.42 11.84 22.45
CA ARG A 43 33.04 10.57 23.06
C ARG A 43 33.82 10.29 24.35
N GLU A 44 35.12 10.49 24.35
CA GLU A 44 35.97 10.37 25.56
C GLU A 44 35.48 11.31 26.68
N ASN A 45 35.33 12.59 26.35
CA ASN A 45 34.91 13.62 27.32
C ASN A 45 33.46 13.41 27.86
N ALA A 46 32.64 12.62 27.19
CA ALA A 46 31.28 12.32 27.60
C ALA A 46 31.15 11.07 28.48
N GLN A 47 32.22 10.31 28.69
CA GLN A 47 32.18 9.10 29.50
C GLN A 47 31.68 9.37 30.92
N GLY A 48 30.74 8.53 31.38
CA GLY A 48 30.13 8.63 32.69
C GLY A 48 28.99 9.67 32.81
N ARG A 49 28.67 10.39 31.74
CA ARG A 49 27.51 11.29 31.72
C ARG A 49 26.22 10.51 31.45
N PRO A 50 25.05 11.06 31.81
CA PRO A 50 23.77 10.46 31.43
C PRO A 50 23.65 10.29 29.90
N LEU A 51 23.22 9.12 29.45
CA LEU A 51 23.09 8.82 28.03
C LEU A 51 21.85 9.52 27.44
N PHE A 52 22.05 10.16 26.27
CA PHE A 52 20.97 10.67 25.41
C PHE A 52 21.13 10.12 24.01
N VAL A 53 20.27 9.21 23.59
CA VAL A 53 20.30 8.62 22.25
C VAL A 53 19.27 9.34 21.36
N LEU A 54 19.76 9.91 20.26
CA LEU A 54 18.91 10.35 19.15
C LEU A 54 19.00 9.29 18.05
N HIS A 55 17.92 8.53 17.88
CA HIS A 55 17.85 7.56 16.79
C HIS A 55 17.78 8.28 15.44
N ASP A 56 18.61 7.86 14.49
CA ASP A 56 18.61 8.41 13.13
C ASP A 56 17.57 7.69 12.28
N GLY A 57 16.50 8.40 11.84
CA GLY A 57 15.69 7.91 10.73
C GLY A 57 16.57 7.94 9.48
N PRO A 58 16.95 6.77 8.92
CA PRO A 58 18.01 6.69 7.92
C PRO A 58 17.54 7.29 6.59
N PRO A 59 18.40 8.07 5.90
CA PRO A 59 18.11 8.46 4.52
C PRO A 59 18.20 7.24 3.62
N TYR A 60 17.45 7.29 2.53
CA TYR A 60 17.46 6.25 1.53
C TYR A 60 18.76 6.32 0.68
N ALA A 61 19.42 5.18 0.48
CA ALA A 61 20.69 5.10 -0.28
C ALA A 61 20.44 5.19 -1.80
N ASN A 62 19.82 6.30 -2.25
CA ASN A 62 19.47 6.50 -3.65
C ASN A 62 19.52 7.98 -4.05
N GLY A 63 20.54 8.35 -4.82
CA GLY A 63 20.72 9.70 -5.33
C GLY A 63 21.40 10.67 -4.38
N GLN A 64 21.56 11.90 -4.86
CA GLN A 64 22.20 12.99 -4.11
C GLN A 64 21.27 13.50 -3.00
N ILE A 65 21.85 14.11 -1.96
CA ILE A 65 21.08 14.78 -0.92
C ILE A 65 20.34 16.00 -1.50
N HIS A 66 19.22 16.34 -0.91
CA HIS A 66 18.44 17.53 -1.21
C HIS A 66 18.17 18.34 0.06
N LEU A 67 17.54 19.51 -0.06
CA LEU A 67 17.29 20.41 1.07
C LEU A 67 16.56 19.72 2.24
N GLY A 68 15.64 18.79 1.97
CA GLY A 68 14.97 18.01 3.02
C GLY A 68 15.94 17.17 3.85
N HIS A 69 16.89 16.50 3.19
CA HIS A 69 17.97 15.78 3.88
C HIS A 69 18.85 16.73 4.71
N ALA A 70 19.22 17.89 4.14
CA ALA A 70 20.05 18.88 4.84
C ALA A 70 19.35 19.40 6.10
N VAL A 71 18.07 19.80 5.99
CA VAL A 71 17.28 20.26 7.15
C VAL A 71 17.20 19.19 8.23
N ASN A 72 16.86 17.95 7.85
CA ASN A 72 16.75 16.83 8.80
C ASN A 72 18.06 16.60 9.55
N LYS A 73 19.17 16.46 8.83
CA LYS A 73 20.49 16.16 9.42
C LYS A 73 21.03 17.34 10.26
N ILE A 74 20.82 18.58 9.81
CA ILE A 74 21.24 19.77 10.58
C ILE A 74 20.44 19.88 11.88
N LEU A 75 19.12 19.64 11.87
CA LEU A 75 18.31 19.68 13.09
C LEU A 75 18.75 18.59 14.09
N LYS A 76 19.02 17.38 13.62
CA LYS A 76 19.57 16.30 14.47
C LYS A 76 20.92 16.68 15.06
N ASP A 77 21.81 17.24 14.26
CA ASP A 77 23.13 17.69 14.70
C ASP A 77 23.03 18.78 15.77
N ILE A 78 22.10 19.74 15.61
CA ILE A 78 21.82 20.77 16.62
C ILE A 78 21.35 20.13 17.93
N ILE A 79 20.44 19.14 17.86
CA ILE A 79 19.94 18.45 19.06
C ILE A 79 21.09 17.71 19.76
N VAL A 80 21.88 16.91 19.03
CA VAL A 80 22.99 16.13 19.58
C VAL A 80 24.02 17.07 20.24
N LYS A 81 24.44 18.12 19.53
CA LYS A 81 25.38 19.11 20.06
C LYS A 81 24.85 19.84 21.29
N SER A 82 23.57 20.24 21.27
CA SER A 82 22.96 20.92 22.43
C SER A 82 22.90 20.00 23.66
N ARG A 83 22.58 18.74 23.47
CA ARG A 83 22.57 17.74 24.56
C ARG A 83 23.96 17.46 25.11
N TYR A 84 24.95 17.34 24.24
CA TYR A 84 26.33 17.23 24.68
C TYR A 84 26.78 18.45 25.53
N LEU A 85 26.47 19.67 25.07
CA LEU A 85 26.76 20.90 25.81
C LEU A 85 26.00 21.01 27.14
N ALA A 86 24.82 20.40 27.21
CA ALA A 86 24.01 20.31 28.45
C ALA A 86 24.51 19.21 29.42
N GLY A 87 25.61 18.54 29.12
CA GLY A 87 26.25 17.58 30.03
C GLY A 87 25.81 16.11 29.82
N PHE A 88 25.17 15.80 28.72
CA PHE A 88 24.81 14.43 28.35
C PHE A 88 25.92 13.75 27.54
N ASP A 89 25.97 12.42 27.60
CA ASP A 89 26.62 11.59 26.61
C ASP A 89 25.66 11.39 25.44
N ALA A 90 25.90 12.11 24.34
CA ALA A 90 25.01 12.14 23.17
C ALA A 90 25.71 11.58 21.92
N PRO A 91 25.82 10.23 21.78
CA PRO A 91 26.34 9.62 20.57
C PRO A 91 25.41 9.86 19.39
N TYR A 92 25.99 9.98 18.19
CA TYR A 92 25.24 9.99 16.95
C TYR A 92 25.83 8.97 15.98
N VAL A 93 25.07 7.92 15.70
CA VAL A 93 25.41 6.90 14.70
C VAL A 93 24.51 7.14 13.49
N PRO A 94 25.06 7.59 12.36
CA PRO A 94 24.30 7.74 11.12
C PRO A 94 23.90 6.39 10.56
N GLY A 95 22.80 6.35 9.81
CA GLY A 95 22.33 5.12 9.16
C GLY A 95 21.89 5.36 7.73
N TRP A 96 21.73 4.27 6.97
CA TRP A 96 21.17 4.25 5.63
C TRP A 96 20.20 3.11 5.44
N ASP A 97 19.05 3.46 4.82
CA ASP A 97 18.07 2.51 4.30
C ASP A 97 18.50 2.09 2.88
N CYS A 98 18.69 0.80 2.66
CA CYS A 98 19.47 0.29 1.51
C CYS A 98 18.72 -0.70 0.63
N HIS A 99 17.46 -1.07 0.94
CA HIS A 99 16.69 -2.05 0.18
C HIS A 99 15.52 -1.43 -0.59
N GLY A 100 14.85 -2.26 -1.37
CA GLY A 100 13.56 -1.96 -1.99
C GLY A 100 13.60 -1.32 -3.36
N LEU A 101 12.41 -0.97 -3.81
CA LEU A 101 12.09 -0.60 -5.17
C LEU A 101 12.90 0.56 -5.79
N PRO A 102 13.22 1.66 -5.08
CA PRO A 102 13.96 2.76 -5.72
C PRO A 102 15.35 2.39 -6.19
N ILE A 103 16.04 1.51 -5.46
CA ILE A 103 17.36 0.99 -5.85
C ILE A 103 17.21 0.04 -7.03
N GLU A 104 16.23 -0.88 -6.97
CA GLU A 104 15.95 -1.79 -8.09
C GLU A 104 15.67 -1.03 -9.38
N ILE A 105 14.82 0.02 -9.37
CA ILE A 105 14.52 0.84 -10.54
C ILE A 105 15.79 1.50 -11.11
N ALA A 106 16.70 1.97 -10.25
CA ALA A 106 17.96 2.55 -10.70
C ALA A 106 18.83 1.50 -11.42
N VAL A 107 18.89 0.29 -10.89
CA VAL A 107 19.62 -0.84 -11.50
C VAL A 107 18.92 -1.34 -12.77
N GLU A 108 17.59 -1.47 -12.75
CA GLU A 108 16.79 -1.87 -13.93
C GLU A 108 16.99 -0.92 -15.12
N LYS A 109 17.10 0.39 -14.88
CA LYS A 109 17.38 1.37 -15.95
C LYS A 109 18.69 1.11 -16.68
N LYS A 110 19.70 0.58 -15.98
CA LYS A 110 21.03 0.30 -16.52
C LYS A 110 21.15 -1.11 -17.10
N TRP A 111 20.57 -2.09 -16.40
CA TRP A 111 20.79 -3.51 -16.67
C TRP A 111 19.56 -4.25 -17.22
N GLY A 112 18.37 -3.63 -17.17
CA GLY A 112 17.09 -4.28 -17.49
C GLY A 112 16.51 -5.02 -16.28
N LYS A 113 15.28 -5.51 -16.44
CA LYS A 113 14.60 -6.30 -15.39
C LYS A 113 15.33 -7.61 -15.13
N VAL A 114 15.17 -8.16 -13.92
CA VAL A 114 15.69 -9.46 -13.53
C VAL A 114 15.32 -10.54 -14.57
N GLY A 115 16.27 -11.40 -14.90
CA GLY A 115 16.11 -12.45 -15.90
C GLY A 115 16.29 -12.00 -17.35
N THR A 116 16.59 -10.71 -17.61
CA THR A 116 16.91 -10.23 -18.99
C THR A 116 18.41 -10.28 -19.30
N LYS A 117 19.22 -9.56 -18.54
CA LYS A 117 20.69 -9.51 -18.68
C LYS A 117 21.41 -10.10 -17.47
N LEU A 118 20.77 -10.04 -16.32
CA LEU A 118 21.29 -10.53 -15.04
C LEU A 118 20.30 -11.52 -14.46
N ASP A 119 20.78 -12.60 -13.86
CA ASP A 119 19.98 -13.44 -12.98
C ASP A 119 19.68 -12.71 -11.66
N ALA A 120 18.91 -13.35 -10.77
CA ALA A 120 18.46 -12.71 -9.53
C ALA A 120 19.61 -12.40 -8.56
N GLU A 121 20.60 -13.28 -8.46
CA GLU A 121 21.77 -13.10 -7.60
C GLU A 121 22.64 -11.95 -8.10
N GLN A 122 22.99 -11.96 -9.39
CA GLN A 122 23.74 -10.88 -10.03
C GLN A 122 23.01 -9.53 -9.92
N PHE A 123 21.68 -9.54 -10.01
CA PHE A 123 20.87 -8.33 -9.88
C PHE A 123 20.95 -7.79 -8.44
N ARG A 124 20.81 -8.63 -7.41
CA ARG A 124 20.98 -8.23 -6.00
C ARG A 124 22.39 -7.68 -5.74
N GLN A 125 23.43 -8.30 -6.31
CA GLN A 125 24.79 -7.80 -6.22
C GLN A 125 24.89 -6.37 -6.80
N LYS A 126 24.28 -6.10 -7.96
CA LYS A 126 24.27 -4.75 -8.54
C LYS A 126 23.48 -3.74 -7.72
N CYS A 127 22.42 -4.15 -7.03
CA CYS A 127 21.68 -3.30 -6.10
C CYS A 127 22.56 -2.94 -4.88
N ARG A 128 23.29 -3.90 -4.32
CA ARG A 128 24.22 -3.69 -3.21
C ARG A 128 25.35 -2.73 -3.59
N GLU A 129 26.00 -2.95 -4.73
CA GLU A 129 27.04 -2.06 -5.25
C GLU A 129 26.52 -0.63 -5.44
N PHE A 130 25.35 -0.48 -6.03
CA PHE A 130 24.72 0.83 -6.23
C PHE A 130 24.44 1.53 -4.90
N ALA A 131 23.85 0.83 -3.92
CA ALA A 131 23.55 1.41 -2.60
C ALA A 131 24.84 1.88 -1.89
N GLU A 132 25.91 1.09 -1.90
CA GLU A 132 27.20 1.48 -1.31
C GLU A 132 27.79 2.74 -1.98
N GLU A 133 27.71 2.85 -3.31
CA GLU A 133 28.13 4.07 -4.02
C GLU A 133 27.33 5.30 -3.56
N GLN A 134 26.02 5.16 -3.37
CA GLN A 134 25.16 6.26 -2.92
C GLN A 134 25.43 6.64 -1.45
N ILE A 135 25.70 5.66 -0.58
CA ILE A 135 26.10 5.90 0.80
C ILE A 135 27.35 6.77 0.85
N ASP A 136 28.37 6.44 0.06
CA ASP A 136 29.63 7.20 0.04
C ASP A 136 29.45 8.63 -0.49
N LEU A 137 28.58 8.82 -1.48
CA LEU A 137 28.22 10.14 -1.97
C LEU A 137 27.53 10.98 -0.89
N GLN A 138 26.48 10.43 -0.28
CA GLN A 138 25.71 11.12 0.74
C GLN A 138 26.52 11.38 2.03
N ARG A 139 27.38 10.44 2.44
CA ARG A 139 28.30 10.60 3.58
C ARG A 139 29.18 11.83 3.41
N ARG A 140 29.79 12.02 2.25
CA ARG A 140 30.60 13.21 1.94
C ARG A 140 29.81 14.49 2.04
N ASP A 141 28.59 14.50 1.52
CA ASP A 141 27.74 15.66 1.53
C ASP A 141 27.25 16.01 2.95
N PHE A 142 26.88 15.01 3.77
CA PHE A 142 26.51 15.22 5.17
C PHE A 142 27.67 15.71 6.02
N LYS A 143 28.88 15.15 5.83
CA LYS A 143 30.11 15.66 6.47
C LYS A 143 30.36 17.11 6.05
N ARG A 144 30.15 17.46 4.76
CA ARG A 144 30.27 18.84 4.26
C ARG A 144 29.30 19.82 4.95
N LEU A 145 28.13 19.37 5.40
CA LEU A 145 27.20 20.18 6.20
C LEU A 145 27.67 20.42 7.64
N GLY A 146 28.76 19.80 8.08
CA GLY A 146 29.29 19.93 9.44
C GLY A 146 28.59 19.04 10.46
N VAL A 147 27.87 18.05 10.04
CA VAL A 147 27.22 17.07 10.93
C VAL A 147 28.28 16.19 11.58
N ILE A 148 28.31 16.13 12.90
CA ILE A 148 29.26 15.36 13.71
C ILE A 148 28.61 14.04 14.12
N GLY A 149 29.29 12.92 13.87
CA GLY A 149 28.82 11.57 14.19
C GLY A 149 29.86 10.50 13.87
N ASP A 150 29.51 9.24 14.14
CA ASP A 150 30.34 8.07 13.81
C ASP A 150 30.19 7.69 12.33
N TRP A 151 30.82 8.47 11.47
CA TRP A 151 30.73 8.27 10.02
C TRP A 151 31.52 7.05 9.53
N ASP A 152 32.40 6.51 10.35
CA ASP A 152 33.25 5.36 10.01
C ASP A 152 32.53 4.04 10.31
N ASN A 153 31.61 4.05 11.30
CA ASN A 153 30.82 2.89 11.70
C ASN A 153 29.31 3.18 11.63
N PRO A 154 28.77 3.54 10.46
CA PRO A 154 27.34 3.74 10.30
C PRO A 154 26.60 2.40 10.35
N TYR A 155 25.32 2.39 10.72
CA TYR A 155 24.50 1.23 10.43
C TYR A 155 23.96 1.30 8.99
N LYS A 156 23.86 0.14 8.35
CA LYS A 156 23.34 0.01 6.98
C LYS A 156 22.41 -1.19 6.93
N THR A 157 21.18 -1.02 6.46
CA THR A 157 20.21 -2.12 6.43
C THR A 157 20.66 -3.27 5.51
N LEU A 158 21.59 -3.01 4.58
CA LEU A 158 22.20 -4.03 3.71
C LEU A 158 23.39 -4.78 4.34
N SER A 159 23.84 -4.45 5.56
CA SER A 159 24.89 -5.23 6.20
C SER A 159 24.36 -6.58 6.68
N PHE A 160 25.16 -7.63 6.57
CA PHE A 160 24.72 -9.01 6.80
C PHE A 160 24.19 -9.25 8.21
N ASP A 161 24.81 -8.60 9.21
CA ASP A 161 24.36 -8.61 10.58
C ASP A 161 22.99 -7.93 10.76
N PHE A 162 22.75 -6.84 10.01
CA PHE A 162 21.47 -6.15 10.03
C PHE A 162 20.38 -6.99 9.33
N GLU A 163 20.64 -7.50 8.12
CA GLU A 163 19.76 -8.41 7.39
C GLU A 163 19.35 -9.63 8.28
N ALA A 164 20.32 -10.21 9.00
CA ALA A 164 20.07 -11.30 9.94
C ALA A 164 19.20 -10.87 11.12
N ASN A 165 19.42 -9.66 11.66
CA ASN A 165 18.64 -9.15 12.79
C ASN A 165 17.20 -8.80 12.40
N GLU A 166 16.95 -8.41 11.16
CA GLU A 166 15.59 -8.23 10.65
C GLU A 166 14.83 -9.57 10.62
N ILE A 167 15.47 -10.66 10.14
CA ILE A 167 14.87 -12.00 10.18
C ILE A 167 14.58 -12.41 11.64
N ARG A 168 15.50 -12.13 12.57
CA ARG A 168 15.31 -12.40 14.00
C ARG A 168 14.17 -11.56 14.61
N ALA A 169 14.04 -10.30 14.19
CA ALA A 169 12.94 -9.43 14.61
C ALA A 169 11.60 -9.96 14.11
N LEU A 170 11.50 -10.31 12.81
CA LEU A 170 10.32 -10.92 12.22
C LEU A 170 9.94 -12.22 12.93
N SER A 171 10.92 -13.07 13.27
CA SER A 171 10.70 -14.30 14.04
C SER A 171 10.03 -14.05 15.40
N LYS A 172 10.44 -12.98 16.11
CA LYS A 172 9.80 -12.57 17.37
C LYS A 172 8.37 -12.08 17.15
N VAL A 173 8.13 -11.28 16.11
CA VAL A 173 6.78 -10.82 15.74
C VAL A 173 5.87 -12.00 15.41
N PHE A 174 6.41 -13.01 14.70
CA PHE A 174 5.70 -14.27 14.42
C PHE A 174 5.41 -15.05 15.70
N ALA A 175 6.40 -15.25 16.58
CA ALA A 175 6.24 -15.96 17.84
C ALA A 175 5.19 -15.34 18.76
N ASN A 176 5.04 -14.01 18.72
CA ASN A 176 4.04 -13.26 19.47
C ASN A 176 2.63 -13.31 18.82
N GLY A 177 2.48 -14.00 17.69
CA GLY A 177 1.19 -14.24 17.05
C GLY A 177 0.63 -13.07 16.25
N HIS A 178 1.44 -12.07 15.91
CA HIS A 178 1.00 -10.91 15.11
C HIS A 178 0.96 -11.17 13.60
N ILE A 179 1.72 -12.17 13.11
CA ILE A 179 1.79 -12.47 11.67
C ILE A 179 0.57 -13.30 11.26
N VAL A 180 -0.06 -12.90 10.16
CA VAL A 180 -1.16 -13.62 9.52
C VAL A 180 -0.90 -13.73 8.02
N ARG A 181 -1.29 -14.84 7.42
CA ARG A 181 -1.33 -15.02 5.97
C ARG A 181 -2.78 -14.95 5.50
N GLY A 182 -3.04 -14.27 4.38
CA GLY A 182 -4.40 -14.20 3.82
C GLY A 182 -4.42 -13.59 2.44
N ALA A 183 -5.46 -13.92 1.68
CA ALA A 183 -5.73 -13.33 0.37
C ALA A 183 -6.71 -12.16 0.54
N LYS A 184 -6.24 -11.05 1.08
CA LYS A 184 -7.02 -9.80 1.21
C LYS A 184 -6.73 -8.89 0.02
N PRO A 185 -7.69 -8.02 -0.40
CA PRO A 185 -7.42 -6.96 -1.37
C PRO A 185 -6.33 -6.01 -0.86
N VAL A 186 -5.25 -5.91 -1.62
CA VAL A 186 -4.14 -4.99 -1.35
C VAL A 186 -3.95 -4.08 -2.56
N HIS A 187 -3.38 -2.90 -2.35
CA HIS A 187 -2.95 -2.07 -3.48
C HIS A 187 -1.91 -2.83 -4.31
N TRP A 188 -2.14 -2.92 -5.60
CA TRP A 188 -1.28 -3.64 -6.53
C TRP A 188 -0.84 -2.72 -7.66
N CYS A 189 0.46 -2.63 -7.88
CA CYS A 189 1.07 -1.92 -8.99
C CYS A 189 1.53 -2.91 -10.06
N PHE A 190 1.00 -2.79 -11.28
CA PHE A 190 1.37 -3.69 -12.39
C PHE A 190 2.80 -3.45 -12.89
N ASP A 191 3.30 -2.23 -12.81
CA ASP A 191 4.67 -1.90 -13.21
C ASP A 191 5.70 -2.44 -12.20
N CYS A 192 5.36 -2.38 -10.90
CA CYS A 192 6.14 -3.05 -9.86
C CYS A 192 6.01 -4.58 -9.94
N GLY A 193 4.84 -5.10 -10.36
CA GLY A 193 4.49 -6.51 -10.21
C GLY A 193 4.36 -6.95 -8.75
N SER A 194 3.96 -6.04 -7.84
CA SER A 194 4.00 -6.25 -6.40
C SER A 194 2.87 -5.52 -5.67
N ALA A 195 2.55 -6.02 -4.47
CA ALA A 195 1.74 -5.32 -3.49
C ALA A 195 2.44 -4.05 -3.00
N LEU A 196 1.65 -3.06 -2.58
CA LEU A 196 2.10 -1.80 -1.99
C LEU A 196 1.40 -1.59 -0.63
N ALA A 197 2.11 -0.98 0.31
CA ALA A 197 1.52 -0.47 1.55
C ALA A 197 0.80 0.87 1.30
N GLU A 198 -0.07 1.27 2.24
CA GLU A 198 -0.77 2.56 2.20
C GLU A 198 0.20 3.75 2.06
N ALA A 199 1.34 3.70 2.74
CA ALA A 199 2.37 4.74 2.68
C ALA A 199 3.07 4.87 1.32
N GLU A 200 2.87 3.90 0.42
CA GLU A 200 3.43 3.88 -0.93
C GLU A 200 2.45 4.35 -2.01
N ILE A 201 1.28 4.86 -1.58
CA ILE A 201 0.22 5.34 -2.45
C ILE A 201 0.21 6.87 -2.44
N GLU A 202 0.09 7.46 -3.63
CA GLU A 202 -0.18 8.87 -3.85
C GLU A 202 -1.50 9.02 -4.59
N TYR A 203 -2.24 10.06 -4.29
CA TYR A 203 -3.49 10.35 -4.98
C TYR A 203 -3.27 11.40 -6.05
N GLN A 204 -3.74 11.13 -7.27
CA GLN A 204 -3.68 12.04 -8.41
C GLN A 204 -5.03 12.05 -9.13
N ASP A 205 -5.33 13.16 -9.79
CA ASP A 205 -6.54 13.27 -10.60
C ASP A 205 -6.45 12.34 -11.81
N LYS A 206 -7.52 11.56 -12.01
CA LYS A 206 -7.66 10.63 -13.12
C LYS A 206 -9.05 10.73 -13.73
N THR A 207 -9.12 10.79 -15.05
CA THR A 207 -10.39 10.62 -15.77
C THR A 207 -10.73 9.14 -15.83
N SER A 208 -11.93 8.80 -15.38
CA SER A 208 -12.44 7.42 -15.39
C SER A 208 -13.88 7.40 -15.92
N PRO A 209 -14.29 6.31 -16.62
CA PRO A 209 -15.69 6.10 -16.92
C PRO A 209 -16.46 5.86 -15.63
N ALA A 210 -17.57 6.55 -15.47
CA ALA A 210 -18.56 6.27 -14.44
C ALA A 210 -19.83 5.76 -15.13
N ILE A 211 -20.27 4.57 -14.75
CA ILE A 211 -21.39 3.88 -15.40
C ILE A 211 -22.43 3.43 -14.37
N ASP A 212 -23.68 3.51 -14.79
CA ASP A 212 -24.81 2.89 -14.09
C ASP A 212 -25.22 1.64 -14.84
N VAL A 213 -25.29 0.49 -14.13
CA VAL A 213 -25.55 -0.83 -14.73
C VAL A 213 -26.73 -1.50 -14.05
N ALA A 214 -27.73 -1.89 -14.83
CA ALA A 214 -28.92 -2.59 -14.36
C ALA A 214 -28.65 -4.10 -14.14
N TYR A 215 -28.88 -4.56 -12.92
CA TYR A 215 -28.94 -5.98 -12.55
C TYR A 215 -30.41 -6.40 -12.46
N VAL A 216 -30.86 -7.21 -13.40
CA VAL A 216 -32.30 -7.60 -13.48
C VAL A 216 -32.60 -8.65 -12.41
N ALA A 217 -33.74 -8.49 -11.71
CA ALA A 217 -34.20 -9.46 -10.72
C ALA A 217 -34.52 -10.83 -11.34
N ARG A 218 -34.14 -11.92 -10.68
CA ARG A 218 -34.53 -13.28 -11.06
C ARG A 218 -36.04 -13.47 -10.98
N ASP A 219 -36.64 -12.95 -9.93
CA ASP A 219 -38.06 -12.88 -9.74
C ASP A 219 -38.49 -11.43 -9.48
N SER A 220 -38.89 -10.75 -10.57
CA SER A 220 -39.32 -9.36 -10.50
C SER A 220 -40.60 -9.17 -9.67
N ALA A 221 -41.51 -10.18 -9.64
CA ALA A 221 -42.71 -10.10 -8.85
C ALA A 221 -42.44 -10.22 -7.36
N GLN A 222 -41.54 -11.11 -6.97
CA GLN A 222 -41.06 -11.24 -5.59
C GLN A 222 -40.40 -9.94 -5.09
N LEU A 223 -39.56 -9.33 -5.93
CA LEU A 223 -38.87 -8.07 -5.57
C LEU A 223 -39.89 -6.94 -5.43
N ALA A 224 -40.83 -6.76 -6.39
CA ALA A 224 -41.87 -5.74 -6.32
C ALA A 224 -42.79 -5.90 -5.08
N ALA A 225 -43.09 -7.14 -4.69
CA ALA A 225 -43.88 -7.42 -3.49
C ALA A 225 -43.22 -6.91 -2.20
N ARG A 226 -41.88 -6.80 -2.12
CA ARG A 226 -41.19 -6.19 -0.97
C ARG A 226 -41.51 -4.70 -0.80
N PHE A 227 -41.86 -4.05 -1.90
CA PHE A 227 -42.32 -2.65 -1.92
C PHE A 227 -43.84 -2.49 -1.76
N GLY A 228 -44.57 -3.60 -1.56
CA GLY A 228 -46.03 -3.59 -1.52
C GLY A 228 -46.69 -3.40 -2.90
N ALA A 229 -45.92 -3.50 -3.98
CA ALA A 229 -46.38 -3.27 -5.34
C ALA A 229 -46.79 -4.58 -6.04
N THR A 230 -47.87 -4.49 -6.86
CA THR A 230 -48.24 -5.57 -7.78
C THR A 230 -47.62 -5.33 -9.14
N LEU A 231 -46.79 -6.27 -9.61
CA LEU A 231 -46.03 -6.12 -10.85
C LEU A 231 -46.93 -6.44 -12.07
N PRO A 232 -47.04 -5.53 -13.06
CA PRO A 232 -47.65 -5.85 -14.35
C PRO A 232 -46.84 -6.87 -15.14
N ALA A 233 -47.46 -7.68 -15.97
CA ALA A 233 -46.82 -8.78 -16.69
C ALA A 233 -45.76 -8.33 -17.72
N ASP A 234 -45.85 -7.10 -18.19
CA ASP A 234 -44.93 -6.48 -19.14
C ASP A 234 -43.77 -5.70 -18.48
N VAL A 235 -43.65 -5.78 -17.14
CA VAL A 235 -42.64 -5.04 -16.36
C VAL A 235 -41.54 -6.00 -15.84
N GLU A 236 -40.30 -5.62 -15.97
CA GLU A 236 -39.17 -6.22 -15.26
C GLU A 236 -38.65 -5.27 -14.16
N VAL A 237 -38.07 -5.82 -13.10
CA VAL A 237 -37.44 -5.02 -12.03
C VAL A 237 -35.94 -5.19 -12.09
N ALA A 238 -35.22 -4.10 -11.95
CA ALA A 238 -33.74 -4.11 -11.89
C ALA A 238 -33.22 -3.24 -10.75
N VAL A 239 -32.05 -3.59 -10.26
CA VAL A 239 -31.25 -2.80 -9.29
C VAL A 239 -30.08 -2.17 -10.02
N PRO A 240 -30.06 -0.86 -10.25
CA PRO A 240 -28.92 -0.17 -10.83
C PRO A 240 -27.77 -0.07 -9.82
N ILE A 241 -26.56 -0.41 -10.24
CA ILE A 241 -25.33 -0.10 -9.50
C ILE A 241 -24.55 1.00 -10.21
N TRP A 242 -23.76 1.74 -9.47
CA TRP A 242 -22.83 2.73 -10.01
C TRP A 242 -21.38 2.30 -9.77
N THR A 243 -20.52 2.44 -10.81
CA THR A 243 -19.10 2.12 -10.67
C THR A 243 -18.22 2.97 -11.60
N THR A 244 -17.01 3.29 -11.14
CA THR A 244 -15.94 3.91 -11.95
C THR A 244 -14.94 2.90 -12.49
N THR A 245 -15.12 1.62 -12.16
CA THR A 245 -14.21 0.52 -12.52
C THR A 245 -14.97 -0.59 -13.26
N PRO A 246 -15.47 -0.37 -14.49
CA PRO A 246 -16.21 -1.39 -15.24
C PRO A 246 -15.48 -2.73 -15.37
N TRP A 247 -14.16 -2.72 -15.34
CA TRP A 247 -13.32 -3.92 -15.42
C TRP A 247 -13.50 -4.87 -14.22
N THR A 248 -14.10 -4.43 -13.10
CA THR A 248 -14.36 -5.31 -11.94
C THR A 248 -15.67 -6.09 -12.07
N LEU A 249 -16.57 -5.70 -12.98
CA LEU A 249 -17.87 -6.34 -13.15
C LEU A 249 -17.78 -7.85 -13.40
N PRO A 250 -16.81 -8.41 -14.16
CA PRO A 250 -16.68 -9.87 -14.30
C PRO A 250 -16.46 -10.62 -12.98
N ALA A 251 -15.94 -9.92 -11.96
CA ALA A 251 -15.71 -10.43 -10.60
C ALA A 251 -16.90 -10.14 -9.65
N SER A 252 -17.99 -9.55 -10.12
CA SER A 252 -19.17 -9.24 -9.30
C SER A 252 -19.84 -10.54 -8.82
N LEU A 253 -19.97 -10.69 -7.49
CA LEU A 253 -20.54 -11.86 -6.83
C LEU A 253 -21.81 -11.54 -6.05
N ALA A 254 -22.06 -10.26 -5.74
CA ALA A 254 -23.25 -9.77 -5.06
C ALA A 254 -23.53 -8.31 -5.44
N VAL A 255 -24.64 -7.77 -4.98
CA VAL A 255 -24.93 -6.33 -4.92
C VAL A 255 -25.24 -5.97 -3.47
N SER A 256 -24.49 -5.01 -2.92
CA SER A 256 -24.67 -4.52 -1.56
C SER A 256 -25.60 -3.32 -1.50
N LEU A 257 -26.51 -3.34 -0.52
CA LEU A 257 -27.44 -2.26 -0.15
C LEU A 257 -27.13 -1.78 1.27
N GLY A 258 -27.54 -0.56 1.62
CA GLY A 258 -27.50 -0.10 3.01
C GLY A 258 -28.74 -0.59 3.76
N ALA A 259 -28.58 -1.33 4.85
CA ALA A 259 -29.68 -1.95 5.59
C ALA A 259 -30.78 -0.95 6.00
N ASP A 260 -30.36 0.23 6.46
CA ASP A 260 -31.27 1.28 6.97
C ASP A 260 -31.61 2.35 5.92
N ILE A 261 -31.09 2.22 4.68
CA ILE A 261 -31.40 3.13 3.60
C ILE A 261 -32.84 2.84 3.09
N ASP A 262 -33.62 3.90 2.88
CA ASP A 262 -34.89 3.83 2.23
C ASP A 262 -34.74 3.77 0.71
N TYR A 263 -35.27 2.73 0.09
CA TYR A 263 -35.27 2.50 -1.35
C TYR A 263 -36.68 2.69 -1.90
N VAL A 264 -36.73 3.29 -3.07
CA VAL A 264 -37.99 3.47 -3.84
C VAL A 264 -37.95 2.55 -5.05
N LEU A 265 -39.10 1.96 -5.38
CA LEU A 265 -39.37 1.28 -6.64
C LEU A 265 -39.96 2.28 -7.62
N ALA A 266 -39.18 2.70 -8.62
CA ALA A 266 -39.53 3.78 -9.53
C ALA A 266 -39.57 3.34 -10.99
N GLU A 267 -40.38 4.01 -11.83
CA GLU A 267 -40.36 3.75 -13.27
C GLU A 267 -39.03 4.22 -13.89
N GLY A 268 -38.41 3.33 -14.65
CA GLY A 268 -37.17 3.57 -15.37
C GLY A 268 -37.32 3.52 -16.89
N PRO A 269 -36.23 3.66 -17.66
CA PRO A 269 -36.27 3.57 -19.12
C PRO A 269 -36.67 2.16 -19.56
N ALA A 270 -37.56 2.09 -20.57
CA ALA A 270 -37.96 0.80 -21.16
C ALA A 270 -36.78 0.11 -21.86
N HIS A 271 -36.77 -1.22 -21.85
CA HIS A 271 -35.74 -2.04 -22.48
C HIS A 271 -36.38 -3.19 -23.29
N ASN A 272 -35.97 -3.34 -24.55
CA ASN A 272 -36.44 -4.42 -25.43
C ASN A 272 -37.97 -4.58 -25.45
N GLY A 273 -38.72 -3.45 -25.44
CA GLY A 273 -40.17 -3.43 -25.47
C GLY A 273 -40.85 -3.75 -24.14
N LYS A 274 -40.10 -4.00 -23.07
CA LYS A 274 -40.61 -4.14 -21.69
C LYS A 274 -40.42 -2.84 -20.93
N ARG A 275 -41.40 -2.53 -20.09
CA ARG A 275 -41.25 -1.50 -19.07
C ARG A 275 -40.30 -2.02 -17.99
N ARG A 276 -39.53 -1.12 -17.43
CA ARG A 276 -38.58 -1.46 -16.36
C ARG A 276 -38.83 -0.60 -15.14
N TRP A 277 -38.95 -1.22 -13.98
CA TRP A 277 -38.91 -0.52 -12.70
C TRP A 277 -37.55 -0.70 -12.06
N LEU A 278 -37.06 0.37 -11.41
CA LEU A 278 -35.74 0.44 -10.83
C LEU A 278 -35.81 0.59 -9.31
N VAL A 279 -34.98 -0.15 -8.60
CA VAL A 279 -34.75 0.01 -7.15
C VAL A 279 -33.63 1.02 -6.96
N LEU A 280 -33.91 2.17 -6.41
CA LEU A 280 -32.98 3.26 -6.18
C LEU A 280 -33.10 3.74 -4.74
N ALA A 281 -31.98 4.20 -4.11
CA ALA A 281 -32.09 4.93 -2.85
C ALA A 281 -33.02 6.16 -3.06
N ALA A 282 -33.98 6.34 -2.19
CA ALA A 282 -35.02 7.38 -2.35
C ALA A 282 -34.39 8.79 -2.50
N ALA A 283 -33.34 9.08 -1.74
CA ALA A 283 -32.60 10.34 -1.82
C ALA A 283 -31.86 10.57 -3.16
N LEU A 284 -31.62 9.51 -3.95
CA LEU A 284 -30.86 9.56 -5.22
C LEU A 284 -31.74 9.30 -6.45
N ALA A 285 -33.03 8.94 -6.25
CA ALA A 285 -33.91 8.45 -7.31
C ALA A 285 -34.10 9.47 -8.44
N GLU A 286 -34.49 10.71 -8.13
CA GLU A 286 -34.70 11.76 -9.15
C GLU A 286 -33.42 12.04 -9.94
N ARG A 287 -32.29 12.19 -9.27
CA ARG A 287 -30.97 12.45 -9.89
C ARG A 287 -30.55 11.30 -10.80
N SER A 288 -30.81 10.05 -10.40
CA SER A 288 -30.50 8.86 -11.18
C SER A 288 -31.42 8.76 -12.41
N LEU A 289 -32.71 8.96 -12.27
CA LEU A 289 -33.68 8.94 -13.38
C LEU A 289 -33.35 10.02 -14.42
N GLN A 290 -32.99 11.23 -13.99
CA GLN A 290 -32.56 12.29 -14.92
C GLN A 290 -31.32 11.85 -15.74
N ARG A 291 -30.33 11.16 -15.11
CA ARG A 291 -29.19 10.60 -15.85
C ARG A 291 -29.62 9.55 -16.87
N TYR A 292 -30.72 8.85 -16.64
CA TYR A 292 -31.26 7.83 -17.54
C TYR A 292 -32.19 8.39 -18.60
N GLY A 293 -32.42 9.72 -18.61
CA GLY A 293 -33.31 10.40 -19.55
C GLY A 293 -34.78 10.22 -19.25
N VAL A 294 -35.13 9.95 -17.97
CA VAL A 294 -36.50 9.83 -17.51
C VAL A 294 -36.88 11.11 -16.76
N ASP A 295 -37.95 11.77 -17.22
CA ASP A 295 -38.50 12.98 -16.60
C ASP A 295 -39.52 12.62 -15.51
N GLY A 296 -39.26 13.09 -14.31
CA GLY A 296 -40.12 12.90 -13.13
C GLY A 296 -39.93 11.54 -12.46
N LEU A 297 -40.42 11.47 -11.22
CA LEU A 297 -40.37 10.27 -10.39
C LEU A 297 -41.79 9.69 -10.27
N VAL A 298 -41.98 8.48 -10.79
CA VAL A 298 -43.20 7.70 -10.59
C VAL A 298 -42.88 6.53 -9.70
N GLU A 299 -43.40 6.56 -8.48
CA GLU A 299 -43.08 5.61 -7.42
C GLU A 299 -44.17 4.53 -7.31
N HIS A 300 -43.74 3.30 -7.00
CA HIS A 300 -44.63 2.15 -6.79
C HIS A 300 -44.54 1.58 -5.37
N GLY A 301 -43.70 2.14 -4.52
CA GLY A 301 -43.56 1.76 -3.11
C GLY A 301 -42.16 1.97 -2.56
N HIS A 302 -42.02 1.76 -1.25
CA HIS A 302 -40.80 1.92 -0.50
C HIS A 302 -40.44 0.66 0.28
N ALA A 303 -39.15 0.41 0.46
CA ALA A 303 -38.63 -0.67 1.31
C ALA A 303 -37.24 -0.30 1.83
N THR A 304 -36.87 -0.78 3.02
CA THR A 304 -35.49 -0.67 3.52
C THR A 304 -34.61 -1.70 2.85
N GLY A 305 -33.29 -1.43 2.78
CA GLY A 305 -32.33 -2.42 2.26
C GLY A 305 -32.38 -3.75 3.00
N ALA A 306 -32.64 -3.75 4.30
CA ALA A 306 -32.82 -4.97 5.09
C ALA A 306 -34.00 -5.83 4.60
N ALA A 307 -35.08 -5.23 4.10
CA ALA A 307 -36.23 -5.96 3.56
C ALA A 307 -35.95 -6.64 2.20
N LEU A 308 -34.92 -6.19 1.50
CA LEU A 308 -34.50 -6.69 0.17
C LEU A 308 -33.41 -7.77 0.23
N GLU A 309 -32.90 -8.06 1.41
CA GLU A 309 -31.80 -9.00 1.61
C GLU A 309 -32.11 -10.40 1.06
N ASN A 310 -31.11 -11.06 0.49
CA ASN A 310 -31.15 -12.40 -0.11
C ASN A 310 -32.06 -12.56 -1.35
N LEU A 311 -32.61 -11.49 -1.90
CA LEU A 311 -33.24 -11.55 -3.22
C LEU A 311 -32.14 -11.70 -4.31
N LEU A 312 -32.50 -12.41 -5.38
CA LEU A 312 -31.52 -12.77 -6.41
C LEU A 312 -31.69 -11.90 -7.66
N LEU A 313 -30.57 -11.44 -8.17
CA LEU A 313 -30.43 -10.75 -9.45
C LEU A 313 -29.68 -11.63 -10.45
N ALA A 314 -29.79 -11.32 -11.73
CA ALA A 314 -28.99 -11.91 -12.80
C ALA A 314 -27.74 -11.08 -13.04
N HIS A 315 -26.60 -11.73 -13.17
CA HIS A 315 -25.38 -11.06 -13.59
C HIS A 315 -25.49 -10.55 -15.05
N PRO A 316 -25.11 -9.29 -15.37
CA PRO A 316 -25.32 -8.71 -16.70
C PRO A 316 -24.58 -9.43 -17.85
N PHE A 317 -23.45 -10.12 -17.54
CA PHE A 317 -22.68 -10.89 -18.54
C PHE A 317 -22.89 -12.40 -18.45
N TYR A 318 -23.21 -12.90 -17.26
CA TYR A 318 -23.27 -14.34 -16.95
C TYR A 318 -24.68 -14.71 -16.50
N PRO A 319 -25.61 -14.96 -17.45
CA PRO A 319 -27.02 -15.15 -17.13
C PRO A 319 -27.32 -16.31 -16.17
N THR A 320 -26.40 -17.27 -16.03
CA THR A 320 -26.54 -18.40 -15.09
C THR A 320 -25.99 -18.10 -13.70
N ARG A 321 -25.29 -16.96 -13.51
CA ARG A 321 -24.75 -16.56 -12.21
C ARG A 321 -25.83 -15.78 -11.44
N ASP A 322 -26.20 -16.28 -10.28
CA ASP A 322 -27.06 -15.57 -9.34
C ASP A 322 -26.24 -14.57 -8.55
N ILE A 323 -26.80 -13.36 -8.39
CA ILE A 323 -26.21 -12.24 -7.67
C ILE A 323 -27.13 -11.90 -6.51
N PRO A 324 -26.82 -12.31 -5.27
CA PRO A 324 -27.65 -11.98 -4.12
C PRO A 324 -27.56 -10.50 -3.76
N LEU A 325 -28.67 -9.94 -3.28
CA LEU A 325 -28.69 -8.67 -2.57
C LEU A 325 -28.23 -8.91 -1.13
N LEU A 326 -27.23 -8.16 -0.70
CA LEU A 326 -26.66 -8.23 0.64
C LEU A 326 -26.73 -6.86 1.31
N ASN A 327 -26.56 -6.81 2.63
CA ASN A 327 -26.46 -5.55 3.35
C ASN A 327 -24.99 -5.24 3.69
N GLY A 328 -24.52 -4.04 3.32
CA GLY A 328 -23.17 -3.56 3.56
C GLY A 328 -23.15 -2.18 4.22
N ALA A 329 -22.44 -2.05 5.34
CA ALA A 329 -22.34 -0.77 6.08
C ALA A 329 -21.63 0.35 5.31
N HIS A 330 -20.89 0.02 4.25
CA HIS A 330 -20.18 0.98 3.38
C HIS A 330 -21.09 1.66 2.35
N VAL A 331 -22.32 1.14 2.14
CA VAL A 331 -23.23 1.71 1.17
C VAL A 331 -23.84 2.99 1.72
N SER A 332 -23.75 4.08 0.95
CA SER A 332 -24.33 5.38 1.29
C SER A 332 -25.40 5.81 0.29
N ALA A 333 -26.22 6.79 0.68
CA ALA A 333 -27.19 7.46 -0.17
C ALA A 333 -26.74 8.87 -0.58
N GLU A 334 -25.44 9.13 -0.61
CA GLU A 334 -24.87 10.44 -0.98
C GLU A 334 -24.53 10.51 -2.47
N ASP A 335 -24.01 9.40 -3.03
CA ASP A 335 -23.59 9.30 -4.42
C ASP A 335 -24.04 7.97 -5.06
N GLY A 336 -24.02 7.94 -6.40
CA GLY A 336 -24.35 6.75 -7.19
C GLY A 336 -25.85 6.49 -7.27
N THR A 337 -26.26 5.29 -6.87
CA THR A 337 -27.65 4.77 -6.92
C THR A 337 -28.16 4.27 -5.58
N GLY A 338 -27.30 4.19 -4.56
CA GLY A 338 -27.56 3.53 -3.28
C GLY A 338 -27.36 2.01 -3.34
N ALA A 339 -26.82 1.48 -4.43
CA ALA A 339 -26.45 0.07 -4.58
C ALA A 339 -25.05 -0.05 -5.19
N VAL A 340 -24.25 -0.96 -4.66
CA VAL A 340 -22.84 -1.18 -5.07
C VAL A 340 -22.67 -2.64 -5.46
N HIS A 341 -22.07 -2.92 -6.63
CA HIS A 341 -21.70 -4.29 -6.95
C HIS A 341 -20.53 -4.73 -6.07
N THR A 342 -20.55 -5.96 -5.60
CA THR A 342 -19.58 -6.51 -4.66
C THR A 342 -18.59 -7.44 -5.38
N ALA A 343 -17.34 -7.00 -5.50
CA ALA A 343 -16.25 -7.75 -6.11
C ALA A 343 -15.12 -7.96 -5.09
N PRO A 344 -15.17 -9.03 -4.27
CA PRO A 344 -14.32 -9.20 -3.09
C PRO A 344 -12.82 -9.27 -3.37
N GLY A 345 -12.42 -9.54 -4.61
CA GLY A 345 -11.02 -9.47 -5.02
C GLY A 345 -10.50 -8.06 -5.28
N HIS A 346 -11.39 -7.06 -5.39
CA HIS A 346 -11.08 -5.72 -5.91
C HIS A 346 -11.59 -4.57 -5.04
N GLY A 347 -12.13 -4.85 -3.85
CA GLY A 347 -12.58 -3.85 -2.87
C GLY A 347 -12.41 -4.36 -1.44
N GLN A 348 -11.95 -3.52 -0.53
CA GLN A 348 -11.75 -3.91 0.88
C GLN A 348 -13.09 -4.10 1.57
N GLU A 349 -14.03 -3.19 1.39
CA GLU A 349 -15.39 -3.27 1.91
C GLU A 349 -16.15 -4.46 1.31
N ASP A 350 -15.99 -4.69 -0.01
CA ASP A 350 -16.55 -5.84 -0.72
C ASP A 350 -16.07 -7.17 -0.13
N PHE A 351 -14.78 -7.22 0.21
CA PHE A 351 -14.16 -8.37 0.85
C PHE A 351 -14.78 -8.64 2.23
N VAL A 352 -14.91 -7.60 3.05
CA VAL A 352 -15.51 -7.71 4.40
C VAL A 352 -16.95 -8.22 4.33
N VAL A 353 -17.79 -7.64 3.48
CA VAL A 353 -19.17 -8.09 3.27
C VAL A 353 -19.19 -9.54 2.77
N SER A 354 -18.35 -9.87 1.80
CA SER A 354 -18.28 -11.23 1.26
C SER A 354 -17.86 -12.28 2.31
N GLN A 355 -16.99 -11.92 3.25
CA GLN A 355 -16.67 -12.79 4.39
C GLN A 355 -17.85 -12.97 5.34
N GLN A 356 -18.55 -11.88 5.67
CA GLN A 356 -19.71 -11.92 6.57
C GLN A 356 -20.82 -12.85 6.06
N TYR A 357 -21.01 -12.91 4.74
CA TYR A 357 -22.03 -13.75 4.10
C TYR A 357 -21.51 -15.09 3.56
N GLY A 358 -20.24 -15.44 3.83
CA GLY A 358 -19.67 -16.72 3.39
C GLY A 358 -19.60 -16.87 1.86
N LEU A 359 -19.45 -15.78 1.11
CA LEU A 359 -19.35 -15.84 -0.36
C LEU A 359 -17.99 -16.37 -0.81
N MET A 360 -16.95 -16.19 -0.01
CA MET A 360 -15.57 -16.56 -0.39
C MET A 360 -15.41 -18.07 -0.56
N GLU A 361 -16.19 -18.86 0.17
CA GLU A 361 -16.18 -20.33 0.12
C GLU A 361 -16.98 -20.89 -1.06
N GLN A 362 -17.86 -20.08 -1.66
CA GLN A 362 -18.73 -20.49 -2.77
C GLN A 362 -18.08 -20.34 -4.14
N TYR A 363 -17.01 -19.55 -4.24
CA TYR A 363 -16.37 -19.18 -5.50
C TYR A 363 -14.87 -19.51 -5.48
N ASN A 364 -14.35 -19.93 -6.63
CA ASN A 364 -12.90 -20.19 -6.76
C ASN A 364 -12.08 -18.91 -6.91
N ALA A 365 -10.77 -19.02 -6.67
CA ALA A 365 -9.85 -17.89 -6.71
C ALA A 365 -9.88 -17.10 -8.03
N GLY A 366 -10.10 -17.74 -9.17
CA GLY A 366 -10.18 -17.07 -10.47
C GLY A 366 -11.50 -16.31 -10.69
N GLN A 367 -12.58 -16.69 -9.99
CA GLN A 367 -13.83 -15.95 -10.00
C GLN A 367 -13.77 -14.72 -9.08
N ILE A 368 -13.10 -14.87 -7.95
CA ILE A 368 -12.86 -13.78 -6.99
C ILE A 368 -11.89 -12.75 -7.57
N ASN A 369 -10.83 -13.21 -8.22
CA ASN A 369 -9.77 -12.36 -8.78
C ASN A 369 -9.44 -12.81 -10.22
N PRO A 370 -10.20 -12.36 -11.22
CA PRO A 370 -10.06 -12.80 -12.61
C PRO A 370 -8.86 -12.21 -13.36
N VAL A 371 -8.05 -11.34 -12.72
CA VAL A 371 -6.86 -10.72 -13.33
C VAL A 371 -5.57 -11.20 -12.68
N ASP A 372 -4.53 -11.40 -13.49
CA ASP A 372 -3.19 -11.78 -13.02
C ASP A 372 -2.42 -10.58 -12.44
N GLY A 373 -1.17 -10.82 -11.97
CA GLY A 373 -0.30 -9.78 -11.42
C GLY A 373 0.16 -8.71 -12.43
N ARG A 374 -0.13 -8.89 -13.72
CA ARG A 374 0.15 -7.93 -14.80
C ARG A 374 -1.11 -7.20 -15.27
N GLY A 375 -2.26 -7.42 -14.61
CA GLY A 375 -3.53 -6.82 -14.97
C GLY A 375 -4.21 -7.45 -16.18
N VAL A 376 -3.83 -8.68 -16.54
CA VAL A 376 -4.39 -9.41 -17.68
C VAL A 376 -5.42 -10.42 -17.17
N TYR A 377 -6.59 -10.46 -17.81
CA TYR A 377 -7.61 -11.45 -17.46
C TYR A 377 -7.11 -12.87 -17.66
N LEU A 378 -7.38 -13.72 -16.67
CA LEU A 378 -7.00 -15.13 -16.66
C LEU A 378 -7.64 -15.90 -17.82
N PRO A 379 -6.99 -16.97 -18.32
CA PRO A 379 -7.57 -17.85 -19.33
C PRO A 379 -8.91 -18.48 -18.92
N SER A 380 -9.15 -18.61 -17.62
CA SER A 380 -10.40 -19.13 -17.04
C SER A 380 -11.53 -18.10 -16.96
N THR A 381 -11.28 -16.83 -17.30
CA THR A 381 -12.30 -15.79 -17.25
C THR A 381 -13.30 -15.99 -18.38
N PRO A 382 -14.61 -16.16 -18.08
CA PRO A 382 -15.62 -16.32 -19.12
C PRO A 382 -15.74 -15.05 -19.99
N PRO A 383 -16.19 -15.16 -21.23
CA PRO A 383 -16.48 -13.99 -22.06
C PRO A 383 -17.59 -13.14 -21.46
N ALA A 384 -17.49 -11.81 -21.58
CA ALA A 384 -18.57 -10.89 -21.28
C ALA A 384 -19.52 -10.84 -22.49
N GLY A 385 -20.70 -11.48 -22.39
CA GLY A 385 -21.50 -11.72 -23.58
C GLY A 385 -20.70 -12.48 -24.63
N ASP A 386 -20.57 -11.92 -25.84
CA ASP A 386 -19.80 -12.50 -26.95
C ASP A 386 -18.34 -12.04 -26.99
N VAL A 387 -17.90 -11.19 -26.04
CA VAL A 387 -16.55 -10.61 -26.04
C VAL A 387 -15.62 -11.39 -25.13
N ALA A 388 -14.58 -11.98 -25.70
CA ALA A 388 -13.52 -12.68 -24.96
C ALA A 388 -12.67 -11.69 -24.16
N LEU A 389 -12.61 -11.88 -22.84
CA LEU A 389 -11.77 -11.09 -21.94
C LEU A 389 -10.41 -11.76 -21.65
N ALA A 390 -10.33 -13.10 -21.73
CA ALA A 390 -9.12 -13.85 -21.45
C ALA A 390 -7.92 -13.33 -22.27
N GLY A 391 -6.81 -13.05 -21.61
CA GLY A 391 -5.60 -12.50 -22.24
C GLY A 391 -5.64 -10.98 -22.52
N VAL A 392 -6.74 -10.29 -22.24
CA VAL A 392 -6.87 -8.84 -22.42
C VAL A 392 -6.49 -8.13 -21.12
N HIS A 393 -5.67 -7.07 -21.24
CA HIS A 393 -5.33 -6.22 -20.09
C HIS A 393 -6.55 -5.38 -19.64
N LEU A 394 -6.81 -5.26 -18.35
CA LEU A 394 -8.01 -4.66 -17.76
C LEU A 394 -8.33 -3.24 -18.29
N TRP A 395 -7.31 -2.38 -18.51
CA TRP A 395 -7.54 -1.05 -19.09
C TRP A 395 -8.03 -1.08 -20.54
N LYS A 396 -7.66 -2.13 -21.29
CA LYS A 396 -8.15 -2.34 -22.67
C LYS A 396 -9.52 -3.05 -22.68
N ALA A 397 -9.81 -3.85 -21.66
CA ALA A 397 -11.10 -4.52 -21.53
C ALA A 397 -12.21 -3.57 -21.10
N GLN A 398 -11.90 -2.49 -20.39
CA GLN A 398 -12.88 -1.56 -19.85
C GLN A 398 -13.84 -0.97 -20.91
N PRO A 399 -13.38 -0.41 -22.05
CA PRO A 399 -14.30 0.04 -23.11
C PRO A 399 -15.10 -1.12 -23.73
N LEU A 400 -14.50 -2.30 -23.89
CA LEU A 400 -15.19 -3.47 -24.43
C LEU A 400 -16.36 -3.91 -23.55
N ILE A 401 -16.16 -3.88 -22.22
CA ILE A 401 -17.18 -4.18 -21.22
C ILE A 401 -18.34 -3.17 -21.32
N VAL A 402 -18.02 -1.88 -21.44
CA VAL A 402 -19.02 -0.83 -21.62
C VAL A 402 -19.85 -1.04 -22.88
N ASP A 403 -19.21 -1.45 -23.98
CA ASP A 403 -19.91 -1.72 -25.25
C ASP A 403 -20.84 -2.94 -25.15
N VAL A 404 -20.42 -4.00 -24.45
CA VAL A 404 -21.29 -5.15 -24.17
C VAL A 404 -22.51 -4.74 -23.34
N LEU A 405 -22.32 -3.94 -22.29
CA LEU A 405 -23.42 -3.43 -21.47
C LEU A 405 -24.39 -2.56 -22.27
N ARG A 406 -23.88 -1.77 -23.19
CA ARG A 406 -24.68 -0.93 -24.08
C ARG A 406 -25.51 -1.80 -25.05
N ALA A 407 -24.88 -2.79 -25.66
CA ALA A 407 -25.52 -3.70 -26.60
C ALA A 407 -26.62 -4.57 -25.92
N SER A 408 -26.38 -5.00 -24.68
CA SER A 408 -27.36 -5.77 -23.91
C SER A 408 -28.45 -4.91 -23.29
N GLY A 409 -28.34 -3.56 -23.30
CA GLY A 409 -29.25 -2.62 -22.62
C GLY A 409 -29.18 -2.66 -21.09
N ALA A 410 -28.11 -3.24 -20.54
CA ALA A 410 -27.81 -3.17 -19.12
C ALA A 410 -27.17 -1.82 -18.72
N LEU A 411 -26.55 -1.11 -19.65
CA LEU A 411 -26.00 0.23 -19.43
C LEU A 411 -27.13 1.26 -19.39
N LEU A 412 -27.33 1.91 -18.24
CA LEU A 412 -28.33 2.96 -18.06
C LEU A 412 -27.75 4.36 -18.27
N ALA A 413 -26.51 4.60 -17.82
CA ALA A 413 -25.81 5.86 -18.04
C ALA A 413 -24.31 5.64 -18.19
N PHE A 414 -23.67 6.56 -18.90
CA PHE A 414 -22.21 6.66 -19.06
C PHE A 414 -21.79 8.13 -19.02
N ILE A 415 -20.88 8.45 -18.13
CA ILE A 415 -20.22 9.76 -18.08
C ILE A 415 -18.73 9.55 -17.82
N GLU A 416 -17.92 10.52 -18.17
CA GLU A 416 -16.52 10.58 -17.72
C GLU A 416 -16.43 11.53 -16.53
N ILE A 417 -15.74 11.10 -15.48
CA ILE A 417 -15.49 11.93 -14.29
C ILE A 417 -14.00 12.05 -14.02
N VAL A 418 -13.62 13.21 -13.50
CA VAL A 418 -12.28 13.42 -12.94
C VAL A 418 -12.38 13.27 -11.44
N HIS A 419 -11.60 12.36 -10.88
CA HIS A 419 -11.59 12.10 -9.46
C HIS A 419 -10.18 11.73 -8.95
N SER A 420 -9.99 11.87 -7.66
CA SER A 420 -8.76 11.44 -6.98
C SER A 420 -8.62 9.93 -7.04
N TYR A 421 -7.53 9.42 -7.59
CA TYR A 421 -7.29 8.00 -7.83
C TYR A 421 -5.93 7.57 -7.29
N PRO A 422 -5.80 6.39 -6.65
CA PRO A 422 -4.55 5.93 -6.08
C PRO A 422 -3.53 5.59 -7.19
N HIS A 423 -2.31 6.09 -7.03
CA HIS A 423 -1.17 5.87 -7.92
C HIS A 423 0.02 5.34 -7.13
N CYS A 424 0.84 4.53 -7.78
CA CYS A 424 2.12 4.11 -7.24
C CYS A 424 3.04 5.31 -7.04
N TRP A 425 3.55 5.50 -5.84
CA TRP A 425 4.41 6.64 -5.49
C TRP A 425 5.68 6.74 -6.36
N ARG A 426 6.14 5.64 -6.94
CA ARG A 426 7.37 5.56 -7.75
C ARG A 426 7.12 5.62 -9.26
N HIS A 427 6.21 4.78 -9.75
CA HIS A 427 5.91 4.75 -11.18
C HIS A 427 4.93 5.83 -11.61
N LYS A 428 4.20 6.43 -10.67
CA LYS A 428 3.15 7.43 -10.93
C LYS A 428 2.03 6.88 -11.84
N THR A 429 1.85 5.57 -11.83
CA THR A 429 0.82 4.87 -12.58
C THR A 429 -0.32 4.43 -11.67
N PRO A 430 -1.57 4.35 -12.19
CA PRO A 430 -2.71 3.92 -11.41
C PRO A 430 -2.51 2.52 -10.83
N VAL A 431 -2.88 2.34 -9.56
CA VAL A 431 -2.91 1.05 -8.88
C VAL A 431 -4.36 0.56 -8.76
N VAL A 432 -4.51 -0.73 -8.48
CA VAL A 432 -5.82 -1.35 -8.24
C VAL A 432 -5.79 -2.13 -6.94
N PHE A 433 -6.96 -2.44 -6.39
CA PHE A 433 -7.07 -3.49 -5.38
C PHE A 433 -7.04 -4.85 -6.05
N ARG A 434 -6.25 -5.77 -5.49
CA ARG A 434 -6.14 -7.15 -5.94
C ARG A 434 -5.98 -8.09 -4.75
N ALA A 435 -6.90 -9.04 -4.58
CA ALA A 435 -6.73 -10.10 -3.59
C ALA A 435 -5.64 -11.07 -4.05
N THR A 436 -4.63 -11.24 -3.24
CA THR A 436 -3.53 -12.15 -3.49
C THR A 436 -2.98 -12.63 -2.15
N PRO A 437 -2.48 -13.87 -2.04
CA PRO A 437 -1.87 -14.34 -0.79
C PRO A 437 -0.71 -13.43 -0.40
N GLN A 438 -0.82 -12.84 0.79
CA GLN A 438 0.16 -11.91 1.34
C GLN A 438 0.38 -12.21 2.83
N TRP A 439 1.48 -11.67 3.36
CA TRP A 439 1.79 -11.69 4.78
C TRP A 439 1.48 -10.34 5.39
N PHE A 440 0.82 -10.37 6.54
CA PHE A 440 0.40 -9.15 7.24
C PHE A 440 0.84 -9.19 8.70
N ILE A 441 1.20 -8.02 9.24
CA ILE A 441 1.17 -7.79 10.68
C ILE A 441 -0.23 -7.30 11.02
N SER A 442 -0.98 -8.11 11.77
CA SER A 442 -2.34 -7.77 12.18
C SER A 442 -2.31 -6.73 13.29
N MET A 443 -3.10 -5.67 13.11
CA MET A 443 -3.24 -4.61 14.11
C MET A 443 -4.08 -5.04 15.32
N ASP A 444 -5.00 -5.97 15.13
CA ASP A 444 -5.96 -6.35 16.18
C ASP A 444 -5.60 -7.68 16.87
N LYS A 445 -4.89 -8.59 16.14
CA LYS A 445 -4.41 -9.83 16.72
C LYS A 445 -3.37 -9.56 17.81
N ALA A 446 -3.45 -10.32 18.90
CA ALA A 446 -2.61 -10.13 20.08
C ALA A 446 -2.66 -8.68 20.66
N ASN A 447 -3.74 -7.94 20.39
CA ASN A 447 -4.02 -6.60 20.93
C ASN A 447 -3.02 -5.48 20.52
N LEU A 448 -2.30 -5.62 19.41
CA LEU A 448 -1.26 -4.66 19.01
C LEU A 448 -1.77 -3.21 18.97
N ARG A 449 -2.94 -2.94 18.34
CA ARG A 449 -3.54 -1.60 18.26
C ARG A 449 -3.80 -1.02 19.66
N ARG A 450 -4.42 -1.78 20.54
CA ARG A 450 -4.70 -1.36 21.91
C ARG A 450 -3.43 -0.97 22.65
N ASP A 451 -2.40 -1.81 22.56
CA ASP A 451 -1.16 -1.63 23.29
C ASP A 451 -0.34 -0.46 22.72
N ALA A 452 -0.36 -0.26 21.39
CA ALA A 452 0.23 0.90 20.75
C ALA A 452 -0.46 2.21 21.16
N MET A 453 -1.80 2.24 21.20
CA MET A 453 -2.56 3.40 21.68
C MET A 453 -2.23 3.74 23.14
N ALA A 454 -2.16 2.73 24.01
CA ALA A 454 -1.76 2.92 25.41
C ALA A 454 -0.31 3.43 25.53
N ALA A 455 0.61 2.96 24.68
CA ALA A 455 1.99 3.46 24.65
C ALA A 455 2.08 4.93 24.22
N ILE A 456 1.29 5.36 23.22
CA ILE A 456 1.21 6.74 22.76
C ILE A 456 0.81 7.69 23.90
N ASP A 457 -0.06 7.25 24.81
CA ASP A 457 -0.49 8.04 25.96
C ASP A 457 0.63 8.30 26.98
N ASN A 458 1.62 7.41 27.05
CA ASN A 458 2.72 7.46 28.01
C ASN A 458 3.99 8.15 27.44
N VAL A 459 3.98 8.59 26.20
CA VAL A 459 5.13 9.25 25.56
C VAL A 459 5.03 10.76 25.71
N GLY A 460 6.15 11.43 25.97
CA GLY A 460 6.26 12.90 25.93
C GLY A 460 6.31 13.41 24.49
N TRP A 461 5.35 14.24 24.11
CA TRP A 461 5.21 14.76 22.75
C TRP A 461 5.70 16.21 22.62
N PHE A 462 6.69 16.43 21.73
CA PHE A 462 7.22 17.74 21.40
C PHE A 462 7.33 17.89 19.86
N PRO A 463 6.46 18.67 19.20
CA PRO A 463 5.33 19.45 19.74
C PRO A 463 4.14 18.58 20.15
N SER A 464 3.28 19.12 21.03
CA SER A 464 2.16 18.36 21.63
C SER A 464 1.12 17.84 20.62
N TRP A 465 0.94 18.54 19.49
CA TRP A 465 0.01 18.10 18.43
C TRP A 465 0.41 16.75 17.78
N GLY A 466 1.67 16.34 17.93
CA GLY A 466 2.14 15.04 17.44
C GLY A 466 1.35 13.87 18.02
N LYS A 467 0.90 13.96 19.28
CA LYS A 467 0.08 12.92 19.92
C LYS A 467 -1.22 12.65 19.19
N ALA A 468 -1.98 13.69 18.89
CA ALA A 468 -3.27 13.56 18.19
C ALA A 468 -3.09 12.97 16.78
N ARG A 469 -2.03 13.40 16.09
CA ARG A 469 -1.72 12.90 14.74
C ARG A 469 -1.39 11.40 14.73
N ILE A 470 -0.45 10.95 15.57
CA ILE A 470 -0.06 9.55 15.61
C ILE A 470 -1.21 8.66 16.12
N GLY A 471 -1.96 9.14 17.11
CA GLY A 471 -3.14 8.42 17.62
C GLY A 471 -4.16 8.15 16.53
N GLY A 472 -4.57 9.18 15.76
CA GLY A 472 -5.49 8.99 14.64
C GLY A 472 -4.95 8.04 13.54
N MET A 473 -3.64 8.08 13.28
CA MET A 473 -3.02 7.16 12.32
C MET A 473 -3.03 5.70 12.78
N VAL A 474 -2.86 5.44 14.08
CA VAL A 474 -2.85 4.08 14.64
C VAL A 474 -4.26 3.54 14.82
N GLU A 475 -5.21 4.40 15.25
CA GLU A 475 -6.60 4.02 15.50
C GLU A 475 -7.28 3.45 14.25
N GLY A 476 -7.13 4.11 13.10
CA GLY A 476 -7.71 3.70 11.82
C GLY A 476 -6.82 2.82 10.94
N ARG A 477 -5.63 2.42 11.43
CA ARG A 477 -4.65 1.72 10.58
C ARG A 477 -5.12 0.31 10.22
N PRO A 478 -5.16 -0.07 8.92
CA PRO A 478 -5.40 -1.45 8.50
C PRO A 478 -4.22 -2.37 8.87
N ASP A 479 -4.41 -3.68 8.74
CA ASP A 479 -3.30 -4.65 8.85
C ASP A 479 -2.18 -4.27 7.86
N TRP A 480 -0.94 -4.35 8.33
CA TRP A 480 0.21 -3.98 7.50
C TRP A 480 0.64 -5.12 6.60
N CYS A 481 0.44 -5.00 5.29
CA CYS A 481 0.97 -5.92 4.30
C CYS A 481 2.50 -5.78 4.23
N ILE A 482 3.22 -6.77 4.76
CA ILE A 482 4.70 -6.75 4.83
C ILE A 482 5.39 -7.49 3.68
N SER A 483 4.67 -8.25 2.87
CA SER A 483 5.26 -9.01 1.76
C SER A 483 5.33 -8.20 0.47
N ARG A 484 6.46 -8.32 -0.24
CA ARG A 484 6.68 -7.70 -1.55
C ARG A 484 7.22 -8.76 -2.51
N GLN A 485 6.69 -8.79 -3.73
CA GLN A 485 7.10 -9.68 -4.81
C GLN A 485 8.25 -9.02 -5.60
N ARG A 486 9.35 -8.73 -4.88
CA ARG A 486 10.53 -8.04 -5.41
C ARG A 486 11.79 -8.87 -5.14
N THR A 487 12.93 -8.40 -5.66
CA THR A 487 14.19 -9.17 -5.63
C THR A 487 15.21 -8.62 -4.63
N TRP A 488 15.22 -7.29 -4.37
CA TRP A 488 16.18 -6.63 -3.52
C TRP A 488 15.58 -6.20 -2.18
N GLY A 489 15.80 -6.99 -1.14
CA GLY A 489 15.36 -6.78 0.23
C GLY A 489 15.50 -8.04 1.06
N VAL A 490 15.27 -7.93 2.36
CA VAL A 490 15.37 -9.06 3.29
C VAL A 490 14.21 -10.04 3.05
N PRO A 491 14.48 -11.34 2.82
CA PRO A 491 13.43 -12.31 2.56
C PRO A 491 12.59 -12.60 3.80
N ILE A 492 11.31 -12.91 3.59
CA ILE A 492 10.47 -13.56 4.60
C ILE A 492 10.92 -15.01 4.70
N ALA A 493 11.93 -15.26 5.54
CA ALA A 493 12.67 -16.53 5.60
C ALA A 493 11.85 -17.65 6.26
N MET A 494 10.68 -18.00 5.67
CA MET A 494 9.76 -19.01 6.18
C MET A 494 9.54 -20.12 5.14
N PHE A 495 9.17 -21.31 5.64
CA PHE A 495 8.69 -22.42 4.84
C PHE A 495 7.19 -22.58 5.03
N THR A 496 6.44 -22.76 3.94
CA THR A 496 4.99 -22.98 3.97
C THR A 496 4.64 -24.33 3.36
N HIS A 497 3.67 -25.01 3.92
CA HIS A 497 3.17 -26.26 3.40
C HIS A 497 2.50 -26.04 2.03
N ARG A 498 2.86 -26.86 1.04
CA ARG A 498 2.45 -26.64 -0.36
C ARG A 498 0.94 -26.67 -0.59
N GLU A 499 0.23 -27.52 0.15
CA GLU A 499 -1.22 -27.69 -0.03
C GLU A 499 -2.02 -26.70 0.83
N THR A 500 -1.63 -26.51 2.10
CA THR A 500 -2.41 -25.68 3.05
C THR A 500 -1.95 -24.24 3.08
N GLY A 501 -0.70 -23.97 2.67
CA GLY A 501 -0.07 -22.66 2.80
C GLY A 501 0.30 -22.26 4.22
N GLU A 502 0.10 -23.15 5.22
CA GLU A 502 0.42 -22.87 6.62
C GLU A 502 1.93 -22.86 6.84
N PRO A 503 2.43 -21.98 7.72
CA PRO A 503 3.83 -21.97 8.12
C PRO A 503 4.25 -23.31 8.77
N HIS A 504 5.52 -23.66 8.56
CA HIS A 504 6.09 -24.86 9.21
C HIS A 504 6.00 -24.77 10.75
N PRO A 505 5.66 -25.86 11.48
CA PRO A 505 5.54 -25.80 12.95
C PRO A 505 6.80 -25.29 13.67
N ARG A 506 7.99 -25.54 13.12
CA ARG A 506 9.27 -25.05 13.65
C ARG A 506 9.71 -23.70 13.05
N THR A 507 8.78 -22.86 12.55
CA THR A 507 9.12 -21.61 11.85
C THR A 507 10.09 -20.73 12.63
N VAL A 508 9.86 -20.52 13.93
CA VAL A 508 10.72 -19.67 14.78
C VAL A 508 12.16 -20.19 14.83
N GLU A 509 12.33 -21.49 15.02
CA GLU A 509 13.64 -22.15 15.04
C GLU A 509 14.33 -22.07 13.67
N LEU A 510 13.59 -22.37 12.60
CA LEU A 510 14.11 -22.35 11.25
C LEU A 510 14.54 -20.94 10.82
N MET A 511 13.76 -19.91 11.17
CA MET A 511 14.13 -18.52 10.91
C MET A 511 15.42 -18.13 11.64
N GLN A 512 15.63 -18.59 12.87
CA GLN A 512 16.87 -18.35 13.60
C GLN A 512 18.06 -19.00 12.89
N GLN A 513 17.94 -20.26 12.45
CA GLN A 513 18.98 -20.97 11.70
C GLN A 513 19.32 -20.28 10.36
N VAL A 514 18.31 -19.73 9.68
CA VAL A 514 18.50 -18.95 8.45
C VAL A 514 19.21 -17.63 8.78
N ALA A 515 18.79 -16.92 9.83
CA ALA A 515 19.42 -15.67 10.26
C ALA A 515 20.93 -15.87 10.57
N ASP A 516 21.29 -16.94 11.26
CA ASP A 516 22.69 -17.25 11.58
C ASP A 516 23.54 -17.48 10.31
N ARG A 517 22.95 -18.02 9.25
CA ARG A 517 23.60 -18.17 7.93
C ARG A 517 23.67 -16.84 7.17
N VAL A 518 22.61 -16.03 7.22
CA VAL A 518 22.54 -14.71 6.58
C VAL A 518 23.57 -13.76 7.20
N GLU A 519 23.81 -13.83 8.49
CA GLU A 519 24.85 -13.04 9.18
C GLU A 519 26.27 -13.28 8.62
N GLN A 520 26.49 -14.45 8.02
CA GLN A 520 27.80 -14.83 7.43
C GLN A 520 27.86 -14.59 5.92
N GLY A 521 26.75 -14.75 5.19
CA GLY A 521 26.75 -14.75 3.72
C GLY A 521 25.75 -13.82 3.06
N GLY A 522 24.99 -13.02 3.84
CA GLY A 522 23.94 -12.13 3.33
C GLY A 522 22.68 -12.86 2.86
N ILE A 523 21.70 -12.11 2.37
CA ILE A 523 20.39 -12.63 1.97
C ILE A 523 20.43 -13.70 0.86
N ASP A 524 21.48 -13.72 0.05
CA ASP A 524 21.63 -14.71 -1.04
C ASP A 524 21.66 -16.15 -0.53
N VAL A 525 22.09 -16.34 0.71
CA VAL A 525 22.08 -17.66 1.38
C VAL A 525 20.67 -18.26 1.43
N TRP A 526 19.63 -17.44 1.67
CA TRP A 526 18.26 -17.94 1.67
C TRP A 526 17.84 -18.52 0.33
N TYR A 527 18.18 -17.84 -0.75
CA TYR A 527 17.78 -18.27 -2.10
C TYR A 527 18.55 -19.51 -2.58
N SER A 528 19.81 -19.63 -2.24
CA SER A 528 20.67 -20.77 -2.60
C SER A 528 20.51 -21.99 -1.68
N LEU A 529 19.95 -21.83 -0.47
CA LEU A 529 19.75 -22.88 0.51
C LEU A 529 18.89 -24.03 -0.04
N ASP A 530 19.38 -25.27 0.04
CA ASP A 530 18.55 -26.45 -0.17
C ASP A 530 17.65 -26.66 1.06
N SER A 531 16.33 -26.71 0.84
CA SER A 531 15.35 -26.92 1.92
C SER A 531 15.59 -28.20 2.71
N ALA A 532 16.15 -29.26 2.06
CA ALA A 532 16.45 -30.53 2.71
C ALA A 532 17.51 -30.40 3.82
N GLU A 533 18.39 -29.39 3.76
CA GLU A 533 19.36 -29.15 4.83
C GLU A 533 18.73 -28.80 6.19
N LEU A 534 17.57 -28.13 6.16
CA LEU A 534 16.85 -27.70 7.36
C LEU A 534 15.64 -28.59 7.69
N LEU A 535 14.97 -29.09 6.67
CA LEU A 535 13.72 -29.85 6.81
C LEU A 535 13.90 -31.36 6.70
N GLY A 536 15.05 -31.85 6.20
CA GLY A 536 15.28 -33.28 5.98
C GLY A 536 14.19 -33.88 5.08
N ASP A 537 13.60 -34.98 5.51
CA ASP A 537 12.55 -35.73 4.77
C ASP A 537 11.23 -34.95 4.60
N GLU A 538 11.02 -33.88 5.37
CA GLU A 538 9.81 -33.03 5.25
C GLU A 538 9.90 -32.04 4.07
N ALA A 539 11.10 -31.78 3.52
CA ALA A 539 11.33 -30.76 2.49
C ALA A 539 10.39 -30.84 1.27
N PRO A 540 10.00 -32.04 0.75
CA PRO A 540 9.07 -32.11 -0.39
C PRO A 540 7.68 -31.55 -0.10
N GLN A 541 7.25 -31.50 1.15
CA GLN A 541 5.92 -31.00 1.57
C GLN A 541 5.88 -29.48 1.70
N TYR A 542 7.02 -28.83 1.74
CA TYR A 542 7.15 -27.39 1.99
C TYR A 542 7.79 -26.65 0.83
N GLU A 543 7.53 -25.37 0.77
CA GLU A 543 8.18 -24.44 -0.16
C GLU A 543 8.71 -23.21 0.60
N LYS A 544 9.80 -22.65 0.09
CA LYS A 544 10.33 -21.37 0.61
C LYS A 544 9.44 -20.22 0.20
N VAL A 545 9.16 -19.31 1.14
CA VAL A 545 8.61 -18.00 0.81
C VAL A 545 9.69 -17.20 0.10
N THR A 546 9.39 -16.71 -1.10
CA THR A 546 10.33 -15.93 -1.92
C THR A 546 10.10 -14.42 -1.84
N ASP A 547 8.99 -14.00 -1.22
CA ASP A 547 8.69 -12.59 -0.97
C ASP A 547 9.72 -11.98 -0.04
N ILE A 548 10.01 -10.71 -0.26
CA ILE A 548 10.84 -9.91 0.64
C ILE A 548 9.97 -9.05 1.57
N LEU A 549 10.56 -8.56 2.64
CA LEU A 549 9.92 -7.61 3.55
C LEU A 549 9.69 -6.25 2.87
N ASP A 550 8.68 -5.56 3.31
CA ASP A 550 8.47 -4.15 3.05
C ASP A 550 9.65 -3.34 3.62
N VAL A 551 10.25 -2.47 2.81
CA VAL A 551 11.40 -1.65 3.22
C VAL A 551 11.12 -0.78 4.47
N TRP A 552 9.87 -0.48 4.77
CA TRP A 552 9.49 0.18 6.03
C TRP A 552 9.75 -0.68 7.27
N PHE A 553 9.90 -2.00 7.09
CA PHE A 553 10.32 -2.89 8.18
C PHE A 553 11.80 -2.72 8.49
N ASP A 554 12.65 -2.50 7.47
CA ASP A 554 14.08 -2.25 7.63
C ASP A 554 14.36 -1.00 8.48
N SER A 555 13.60 0.06 8.23
CA SER A 555 13.80 1.35 8.92
C SER A 555 13.04 1.48 10.25
N GLY A 556 12.17 0.52 10.58
CA GLY A 556 11.41 0.44 11.85
C GLY A 556 12.16 -0.34 12.90
#